data_fdcc355b2ffc5364fcd344bb167b24ca
#
_entry.id   fdcc355b2ffc5364fcd344bb167b24ca
#
_cell.length_a   1.000
_cell.length_b   1.000
_cell.length_c   1.000
_cell.angle_alpha   90.00
_cell.angle_beta   90.00
_cell.angle_gamma   90.00
#
_symmetry.space_group_name_H-M   'P 1'
#
loop_
_entity.id
_entity.type
_entity.pdbx_description
1 polymer ?
#
loop_
_entity_poly.entity_id
_entity_poly.type
_entity_poly.pdbx_seq_one_letter_code
_entity_poly.pdbx_strand_id
1 'polypeptide(L)' 'MTYKIKDNDGKYFVIKDIKKFAKHIFQFHSIGISLHQEKGFDFTVDDAFREKVTKFLKNEEE' A
#
# COMPACT_ATOMS: atom_id res chain seq x y z
N MET A 1 -10.88 6.73 7.73
CA MET A 1 -11.31 5.42 7.21
C MET A 1 -10.14 4.46 7.21
N THR A 2 -10.35 3.18 7.53
CA THR A 2 -9.29 2.19 7.50
C THR A 2 -9.43 1.29 6.28
N TYR A 3 -8.29 0.80 5.80
CA TYR A 3 -8.24 -0.09 4.65
C TYR A 3 -7.43 -1.33 5.01
N LYS A 4 -7.73 -2.44 4.34
CA LYS A 4 -7.00 -3.69 4.53
C LYS A 4 -6.39 -4.13 3.22
N ILE A 5 -5.14 -4.58 3.26
CA ILE A 5 -4.49 -5.19 2.11
C ILE A 5 -3.81 -6.48 2.57
N LYS A 6 -3.76 -7.46 1.67
CA LYS A 6 -3.04 -8.70 1.93
C LYS A 6 -1.57 -8.53 1.66
N ASP A 7 -0.75 -9.06 2.54
CA ASP A 7 0.69 -9.12 2.27
C ASP A 7 1.03 -10.37 1.44
N ASN A 8 2.32 -10.59 1.20
CA ASN A 8 2.77 -11.73 0.38
C ASN A 8 2.46 -13.08 1.00
N ASP A 9 2.28 -13.13 2.31
CA ASP A 9 1.96 -14.37 3.05
C ASP A 9 0.46 -14.57 3.24
N GLY A 10 -0.37 -13.69 2.70
CA GLY A 10 -1.82 -13.77 2.83
C GLY A 10 -2.38 -13.18 4.11
N LYS A 11 -1.55 -12.52 4.92
CA LYS A 11 -2.01 -11.83 6.13
C LYS A 11 -2.58 -10.46 5.77
N TYR A 12 -3.57 -10.02 6.52
CA TYR A 12 -4.16 -8.69 6.30
C TYR A 12 -3.44 -7.63 7.12
N PHE A 13 -3.05 -6.57 6.45
CA PHE A 13 -2.47 -5.39 7.07
C PHE A 13 -3.49 -4.26 7.06
N VAL A 14 -3.76 -3.69 8.24
CA VAL A 14 -4.72 -2.58 8.37
C VAL A 14 -3.99 -1.25 8.21
N ILE A 15 -4.43 -0.47 7.23
CA ILE A 15 -3.88 0.86 6.96
C ILE A 15 -4.79 1.89 7.62
N LYS A 16 -4.30 2.53 8.67
CA LYS A 16 -5.08 3.54 9.40
C LYS A 16 -4.97 4.91 8.75
N ASP A 17 -3.84 5.22 8.12
CA ASP A 17 -3.60 6.50 7.47
C ASP A 17 -3.16 6.23 6.03
N ILE A 18 -4.14 6.18 5.13
CA ILE A 18 -3.87 5.86 3.73
C ILE A 18 -3.04 6.94 3.04
N LYS A 19 -3.21 8.19 3.42
CA LYS A 19 -2.45 9.28 2.82
C LYS A 19 -0.96 9.15 3.11
N LYS A 20 -0.63 8.82 4.35
CA LYS A 20 0.75 8.63 4.76
C LYS A 20 1.34 7.38 4.11
N PHE A 21 0.58 6.30 4.07
CA PHE A 21 1.00 5.05 3.44
C PHE A 21 1.24 5.26 1.94
N ALA A 22 0.31 5.92 1.26
CA ALA A 22 0.43 6.20 -0.17
C ALA A 22 1.66 7.08 -0.46
N LYS A 23 1.89 8.09 0.37
CA LYS A 23 3.04 8.96 0.22
C LYS A 23 4.34 8.16 0.28
N HIS A 24 4.45 7.23 1.23
CA HIS A 24 5.63 6.38 1.34
C HIS A 24 5.80 5.51 0.08
N ILE A 25 4.73 4.87 -0.36
CA ILE A 25 4.77 3.99 -1.53
C ILE A 25 5.21 4.76 -2.78
N PHE A 26 4.62 5.93 -3.02
CA PHE A 26 4.94 6.69 -4.22
C PHE A 26 6.29 7.40 -4.14
N GLN A 27 6.82 7.62 -2.94
CA GLN A 27 8.12 8.24 -2.75
C GLN A 27 9.26 7.22 -2.93
N PHE A 28 9.11 6.02 -2.38
CA PHE A 28 10.19 5.03 -2.33
C PHE A 28 9.97 3.83 -3.24
N HIS A 29 8.75 3.61 -3.72
CA HIS A 29 8.39 2.45 -4.52
C HIS A 29 7.58 2.85 -5.76
N SER A 30 7.96 3.95 -6.39
CA SER A 30 7.16 4.54 -7.47
C SER A 30 7.35 3.87 -8.83
N ILE A 31 8.43 3.13 -9.02
CA ILE A 31 8.78 2.55 -10.32
C ILE A 31 9.18 1.09 -10.15
N GLY A 32 8.74 0.25 -11.09
CA GLY A 32 9.14 -1.13 -11.16
C GLY A 32 8.56 -1.99 -10.05
N ILE A 33 9.28 -3.05 -9.72
CA ILE A 33 8.87 -4.00 -8.69
C ILE A 33 9.85 -3.88 -7.53
N SER A 34 9.34 -3.66 -6.33
CA SER A 34 10.17 -3.55 -5.13
C SER A 34 9.46 -4.21 -3.95
N LEU A 35 10.22 -4.46 -2.89
CA LEU A 35 9.70 -5.06 -1.67
C LEU A 35 9.55 -4.00 -0.61
N HIS A 36 8.34 -3.89 -0.04
CA HIS A 36 8.07 -3.04 1.11
C HIS A 36 7.81 -3.91 2.32
N GLN A 37 8.57 -3.70 3.39
CA GLN A 37 8.42 -4.44 4.64
C GLN A 37 8.03 -3.47 5.75
N GLU A 38 6.98 -3.81 6.47
CA GLU A 38 6.50 -2.97 7.56
C GLU A 38 5.84 -3.84 8.63
N LYS A 39 6.29 -3.70 9.87
CA LYS A 39 5.69 -4.37 11.03
C LYS A 39 5.49 -5.88 10.85
N GLY A 40 6.44 -6.54 10.20
CA GLY A 40 6.39 -7.98 9.96
C GLY A 40 5.58 -8.40 8.75
N PHE A 41 5.10 -7.43 7.96
CA PHE A 41 4.39 -7.69 6.72
C PHE A 41 5.28 -7.42 5.52
N ASP A 42 5.21 -8.28 4.50
CA ASP A 42 5.99 -8.15 3.28
C ASP A 42 5.05 -7.90 2.11
N PHE A 43 5.30 -6.82 1.38
CA PHE A 43 4.49 -6.44 0.22
C PHE A 43 5.36 -6.34 -1.02
N THR A 44 4.92 -6.98 -2.11
CA THR A 44 5.51 -6.75 -3.42
C THR A 44 4.82 -5.55 -4.05
N VAL A 45 5.55 -4.45 -4.20
CA VAL A 45 5.00 -3.22 -4.78
C VAL A 45 5.27 -3.23 -6.28
N ASP A 46 4.21 -3.40 -7.04
CA ASP A 46 4.24 -3.37 -8.50
C ASP A 46 3.14 -2.43 -8.99
N ASP A 47 2.87 -2.44 -10.29
CA ASP A 47 1.86 -1.55 -10.86
C ASP A 47 0.47 -1.82 -10.28
N ALA A 48 0.12 -3.10 -10.10
CA ALA A 48 -1.18 -3.47 -9.52
C ALA A 48 -1.31 -3.00 -8.08
N PHE A 49 -0.25 -3.12 -7.30
CA PHE A 49 -0.23 -2.65 -5.92
C PHE A 49 -0.43 -1.13 -5.85
N ARG A 50 0.33 -0.40 -6.66
CA ARG A 50 0.23 1.07 -6.71
C ARG A 50 -1.17 1.52 -7.14
N GLU A 51 -1.79 0.81 -8.07
CA GLU A 51 -3.14 1.11 -8.51
C GLU A 51 -4.14 0.91 -7.37
N LYS A 52 -3.99 -0.16 -6.59
CA LYS A 52 -4.85 -0.41 -5.43
C LYS A 52 -4.73 0.71 -4.40
N VAL A 53 -3.51 1.13 -4.10
CA VAL A 53 -3.26 2.24 -3.17
C VAL A 53 -3.88 3.54 -3.67
N THR A 54 -3.77 3.79 -4.98
CA THR A 54 -4.37 4.96 -5.60
C THR A 54 -5.89 4.96 -5.45
N LYS A 55 -6.53 3.81 -5.62
CA LYS A 55 -7.99 3.71 -5.43
C LYS A 55 -8.40 4.01 -4.00
N PHE A 56 -7.65 3.50 -3.03
CA PHE A 56 -7.91 3.82 -1.63
C PHE A 56 -7.79 5.32 -1.37
N LEU A 57 -6.76 5.93 -1.93
CA LEU A 57 -6.51 7.37 -1.76
C LEU A 57 -7.64 8.20 -2.36
N LYS A 58 -8.13 7.83 -3.52
CA LYS A 58 -9.26 8.51 -4.15
C LYS A 58 -10.53 8.41 -3.31
N ASN A 59 -10.79 7.24 -2.72
CA ASN A 59 -11.93 7.05 -1.83
C ASN A 59 -11.85 7.97 -0.62
N GLU A 60 -10.65 8.18 -0.10
CA GLU A 60 -10.44 9.04 1.05
C GLU A 60 -10.68 10.51 0.73
N GLU A 61 -10.41 10.91 -0.52
CA GLU A 61 -10.56 12.30 -0.96
C GLU A 61 -11.99 12.65 -1.36
N GLU A 62 -12.83 11.66 -1.60
CA GLU A 62 -14.23 11.86 -1.89
C GLU A 62 -15.05 11.95 -0.61
#